data_23df77e2fcbcb579b407123262e89e4d
#
_entry.id   23df77e2fcbcb579b407123262e89e4d
#
_cell.length_a   1.000
_cell.length_b   1.000
_cell.length_c   1.000
_cell.angle_alpha   90.00
_cell.angle_beta   90.00
_cell.angle_gamma   90.00
#
_symmetry.space_group_name_H-M   'P 1'
#
loop_
_entity.id
_entity.type
_entity.pdbx_description
1 polymer ?
#
loop_
_entity_poly.entity_id
_entity_poly.type
_entity_poly.pdbx_seq_one_letter_code
_entity_poly.pdbx_strand_id
1 'polypeptide(L)'
;MIHTTRLLWFAAGFTVSQRLILLHPAHANDTALLAHERTHQEQMARVGTLTFWWRYLTDKAFRQQAEVEAYKVQIAHGANRDTCAGWLAGNYWLGIDFATAYALLQD
;
A
#
# COMPACT_ATOMS: atom_id res chain seq x y z
N MET A 1 -10.03 -11.26 5.77
CA MET A 1 -11.07 -10.53 6.53
C MET A 1 -10.76 -9.03 6.52
N ILE A 2 -11.76 -8.22 6.29
CA ILE A 2 -11.63 -6.77 6.33
C ILE A 2 -12.27 -6.28 7.62
N HIS A 3 -11.55 -5.47 8.37
CA HIS A 3 -12.04 -4.94 9.64
C HIS A 3 -11.91 -3.42 9.66
N THR A 4 -12.98 -2.72 9.99
CA THR A 4 -13.01 -1.26 10.05
C THR A 4 -12.72 -0.82 11.47
N THR A 5 -11.72 0.08 11.66
CA THR A 5 -11.34 0.51 13.00
C THR A 5 -10.79 1.94 13.01
N ARG A 6 -11.14 2.69 14.06
CA ARG A 6 -10.60 4.02 14.31
C ARG A 6 -9.19 3.99 14.91
N LEU A 7 -8.67 2.81 15.25
CA LEU A 7 -7.29 2.67 15.71
C LEU A 7 -6.28 3.04 14.62
N LEU A 8 -6.71 3.07 13.33
CA LEU A 8 -5.88 3.52 12.22
C LEU A 8 -5.84 5.05 12.14
N TRP A 9 -5.42 5.70 13.23
CA TRP A 9 -5.29 7.16 13.23
C TRP A 9 -4.17 7.66 12.31
N PHE A 10 -3.24 6.78 11.92
CA PHE A 10 -2.05 7.10 11.13
C PHE A 10 -2.18 6.69 9.65
N ALA A 11 -3.23 5.95 9.28
CA ALA A 11 -3.36 5.44 7.92
C ALA A 11 -4.83 5.20 7.56
N ALA A 12 -5.15 5.30 6.27
CA ALA A 12 -6.48 5.01 5.77
C ALA A 12 -6.75 3.51 5.75
N GLY A 13 -5.72 2.70 5.51
CA GLY A 13 -5.81 1.25 5.50
C GLY A 13 -4.49 0.61 5.86
N PHE A 14 -4.52 -0.65 6.29
CA PHE A 14 -3.33 -1.39 6.68
C PHE A 14 -3.56 -2.89 6.52
N THR A 15 -2.67 -3.56 5.80
CA THR A 15 -2.73 -5.02 5.63
C THR A 15 -1.86 -5.69 6.70
N VAL A 16 -2.51 -6.40 7.61
CA VAL A 16 -1.83 -7.09 8.72
C VAL A 16 -1.28 -8.43 8.25
N SER A 17 -2.09 -9.21 7.54
CA SER A 17 -1.74 -10.58 7.12
C SER A 17 -2.51 -10.95 5.86
N GLN A 18 -2.28 -12.17 5.36
CA GLN A 18 -2.99 -12.70 4.21
C GLN A 18 -4.51 -12.75 4.42
N ARG A 19 -4.99 -12.63 5.66
CA ARG A 19 -6.40 -12.77 6.00
C ARG A 19 -7.00 -11.54 6.65
N LEU A 20 -6.20 -10.52 6.96
CA LEU A 20 -6.69 -9.37 7.71
C LEU A 20 -6.23 -8.05 7.10
N ILE A 21 -7.19 -7.24 6.70
CA ILE A 21 -7.01 -5.85 6.29
C ILE A 21 -7.79 -4.97 7.28
N LEU A 22 -7.15 -3.90 7.74
CA LEU A 22 -7.80 -2.88 8.56
C LEU A 22 -8.06 -1.65 7.71
N LEU A 23 -9.27 -1.09 7.79
CA LEU A 23 -9.63 0.15 7.10
C LEU A 23 -10.12 1.17 8.11
N HIS A 24 -9.73 2.44 7.92
CA HIS A 24 -10.32 3.53 8.70
C HIS A 24 -11.78 3.69 8.28
N PRO A 25 -12.73 3.95 9.21
CA PRO A 25 -14.15 4.08 8.86
C PRO A 25 -14.44 5.10 7.75
N ALA A 26 -13.66 6.18 7.68
CA ALA A 26 -13.81 7.19 6.64
C ALA A 26 -13.51 6.65 5.24
N HIS A 27 -12.81 5.52 5.13
CA HIS A 27 -12.39 4.91 3.86
C HIS A 27 -12.99 3.52 3.66
N ALA A 28 -14.03 3.16 4.42
CA ALA A 28 -14.61 1.81 4.38
C ALA A 28 -15.16 1.44 2.99
N ASN A 29 -15.59 2.43 2.21
CA ASN A 29 -16.17 2.24 0.88
C ASN A 29 -15.21 2.58 -0.26
N ASP A 30 -13.93 2.80 0.04
CA ASP A 30 -12.91 3.10 -0.98
C ASP A 30 -12.41 1.80 -1.61
N THR A 31 -13.00 1.45 -2.77
CA THR A 31 -12.66 0.20 -3.46
C THR A 31 -11.24 0.22 -4.03
N ALA A 32 -10.74 1.38 -4.43
CA ALA A 32 -9.36 1.51 -4.92
C ALA A 32 -8.36 1.26 -3.79
N LEU A 33 -8.60 1.82 -2.61
CA LEU A 33 -7.77 1.57 -1.43
C LEU A 33 -7.81 0.10 -1.03
N LEU A 34 -8.98 -0.52 -1.06
CA LEU A 34 -9.11 -1.95 -0.76
C LEU A 34 -8.29 -2.79 -1.73
N ALA A 35 -8.30 -2.44 -3.03
CA ALA A 35 -7.50 -3.14 -4.03
C ALA A 35 -5.99 -3.00 -3.74
N HIS A 36 -5.54 -1.83 -3.28
CA HIS A 36 -4.17 -1.61 -2.83
C HIS A 36 -3.81 -2.58 -1.68
N GLU A 37 -4.66 -2.64 -0.67
CA GLU A 37 -4.40 -3.50 0.50
C GLU A 37 -4.46 -4.98 0.14
N ARG A 38 -5.36 -5.37 -0.76
CA ARG A 38 -5.41 -6.76 -1.25
C ARG A 38 -4.18 -7.15 -2.06
N THR A 39 -3.57 -6.19 -2.75
CA THR A 39 -2.29 -6.43 -3.44
C THR A 39 -1.21 -6.83 -2.43
N HIS A 40 -1.18 -6.17 -1.25
CA HIS A 40 -0.26 -6.58 -0.18
C HIS A 40 -0.55 -8.01 0.31
N GLN A 41 -1.83 -8.40 0.39
CA GLN A 41 -2.17 -9.78 0.74
C GLN A 41 -1.64 -10.78 -0.29
N GLU A 42 -1.73 -10.46 -1.57
CA GLU A 42 -1.17 -11.30 -2.63
C GLU A 42 0.36 -11.38 -2.53
N GLN A 43 1.02 -10.26 -2.22
CA GLN A 43 2.47 -10.24 -2.00
C GLN A 43 2.86 -11.13 -0.82
N MET A 44 2.09 -11.06 0.28
CA MET A 44 2.31 -11.93 1.44
C MET A 44 2.10 -13.40 1.09
N ALA A 45 1.12 -13.71 0.23
CA ALA A 45 0.88 -15.08 -0.22
C ALA A 45 2.05 -15.62 -1.04
N ARG A 46 2.74 -14.76 -1.80
CA ARG A 46 3.89 -15.17 -2.63
C ARG A 46 5.14 -15.50 -1.81
N VAL A 47 5.39 -14.78 -0.73
CA VAL A 47 6.64 -14.91 0.04
C VAL A 47 6.44 -15.34 1.49
N GLY A 48 5.19 -15.43 1.95
CA GLY A 48 4.86 -15.68 3.36
C GLY A 48 4.74 -14.38 4.15
N THR A 49 3.79 -14.33 5.09
CA THR A 49 3.48 -13.11 5.85
C THR A 49 4.68 -12.63 6.68
N LEU A 50 5.35 -13.53 7.39
CA LEU A 50 6.50 -13.15 8.22
C LEU A 50 7.68 -12.69 7.37
N THR A 51 7.96 -13.38 6.26
CA THR A 51 9.02 -13.00 5.33
C THR A 51 8.72 -11.66 4.69
N PHE A 52 7.44 -11.42 4.30
CA PHE A 52 7.04 -10.13 3.75
C PHE A 52 7.37 -9.00 4.72
N TRP A 53 6.93 -9.11 5.98
CA TRP A 53 7.15 -8.05 6.97
C TRP A 53 8.62 -7.84 7.29
N TRP A 54 9.40 -8.93 7.38
CA TRP A 54 10.84 -8.82 7.61
C TRP A 54 11.51 -8.04 6.48
N ARG A 55 11.24 -8.41 5.23
CA ARG A 55 11.82 -7.73 4.06
C ARG A 55 11.29 -6.31 3.92
N TYR A 56 10.00 -6.10 4.17
CA TYR A 56 9.39 -4.78 4.09
C TYR A 56 10.06 -3.80 5.05
N LEU A 57 10.36 -4.23 6.28
CA LEU A 57 10.96 -3.38 7.30
C LEU A 57 12.46 -3.19 7.11
N THR A 58 13.17 -4.15 6.51
CA THR A 58 14.64 -4.15 6.44
C THR A 58 15.20 -3.90 5.05
N ASP A 59 14.41 -4.01 3.99
CA ASP A 59 14.87 -3.89 2.60
C ASP A 59 14.06 -2.79 1.90
N LYS A 60 14.70 -1.62 1.74
CA LYS A 60 14.05 -0.47 1.11
C LYS A 60 13.62 -0.76 -0.34
N ALA A 61 14.42 -1.50 -1.10
CA ALA A 61 14.07 -1.84 -2.48
C ALA A 61 12.84 -2.74 -2.53
N PHE A 62 12.75 -3.71 -1.64
CA PHE A 62 11.57 -4.56 -1.53
C PHE A 62 10.33 -3.75 -1.16
N ARG A 63 10.46 -2.85 -0.16
CA ARG A 63 9.35 -1.98 0.27
C ARG A 63 8.87 -1.11 -0.87
N GLN A 64 9.80 -0.51 -1.64
CA GLN A 64 9.44 0.31 -2.78
C GLN A 64 8.68 -0.48 -3.85
N GLN A 65 9.16 -1.67 -4.21
CA GLN A 65 8.48 -2.51 -5.19
C GLN A 65 7.08 -2.90 -4.72
N ALA A 66 6.94 -3.25 -3.44
CA ALA A 66 5.64 -3.63 -2.88
C ALA A 66 4.65 -2.47 -2.98
N GLU A 67 5.05 -1.26 -2.61
CA GLU A 67 4.16 -0.10 -2.65
C GLU A 67 3.88 0.36 -4.07
N VAL A 68 4.86 0.32 -4.97
CA VAL A 68 4.64 0.67 -6.39
C VAL A 68 3.60 -0.25 -7.00
N GLU A 69 3.72 -1.55 -6.79
CA GLU A 69 2.73 -2.51 -7.31
C GLU A 69 1.34 -2.21 -6.76
N ALA A 70 1.22 -1.98 -5.45
CA ALA A 70 -0.05 -1.72 -4.81
C ALA A 70 -0.69 -0.41 -5.29
N TYR A 71 0.09 0.66 -5.43
CA TYR A 71 -0.43 1.93 -5.94
C TYR A 71 -0.83 1.86 -7.41
N LYS A 72 -0.12 1.10 -8.23
CA LYS A 72 -0.53 0.91 -9.62
C LYS A 72 -1.90 0.22 -9.71
N VAL A 73 -2.15 -0.76 -8.86
CA VAL A 73 -3.47 -1.41 -8.78
C VAL A 73 -4.51 -0.41 -8.30
N GLN A 74 -4.19 0.40 -7.30
CA GLN A 74 -5.10 1.43 -6.79
C GLN A 74 -5.48 2.44 -7.89
N ILE A 75 -4.51 2.87 -8.68
CA ILE A 75 -4.73 3.79 -9.81
C ILE A 75 -5.61 3.12 -10.88
N ALA A 76 -5.38 1.84 -11.17
CA ALA A 76 -6.20 1.09 -12.10
C ALA A 76 -7.67 1.00 -11.66
N HIS A 77 -7.92 1.12 -10.34
CA HIS A 77 -9.26 1.13 -9.77
C HIS A 77 -9.81 2.56 -9.58
N GLY A 78 -9.20 3.55 -10.19
CA GLY A 78 -9.73 4.90 -10.25
C GLY A 78 -9.07 5.94 -9.34
N ALA A 79 -8.03 5.59 -8.59
CA ALA A 79 -7.32 6.55 -7.76
C ALA A 79 -6.50 7.53 -8.60
N ASN A 80 -6.29 8.73 -8.04
CA ASN A 80 -5.54 9.79 -8.70
C ASN A 80 -4.02 9.51 -8.60
N ARG A 81 -3.34 9.51 -9.75
CA ARG A 81 -1.89 9.23 -9.79
C ARG A 81 -1.07 10.25 -9.01
N ASP A 82 -1.40 11.54 -9.10
CA ASP A 82 -0.68 12.59 -8.37
C ASP A 82 -0.75 12.36 -6.86
N THR A 83 -1.94 12.04 -6.35
CA THR A 83 -2.15 11.76 -4.95
C THR A 83 -1.35 10.54 -4.49
N CYS A 84 -1.39 9.47 -5.28
CA CYS A 84 -0.63 8.25 -4.98
C CYS A 84 0.87 8.50 -5.01
N ALA A 85 1.36 9.29 -5.97
CA ALA A 85 2.78 9.65 -6.04
C ALA A 85 3.22 10.44 -4.80
N GLY A 86 2.38 11.36 -4.32
CA GLY A 86 2.65 12.09 -3.09
C GLY A 86 2.78 11.18 -1.88
N TRP A 87 1.87 10.22 -1.76
CA TRP A 87 1.92 9.24 -0.66
C TRP A 87 3.13 8.33 -0.77
N LEU A 88 3.44 7.85 -1.98
CA LEU A 88 4.61 6.99 -2.20
C LEU A 88 5.91 7.72 -1.82
N ALA A 89 6.04 8.98 -2.20
CA ALA A 89 7.24 9.77 -1.89
C ALA A 89 7.35 10.08 -0.40
N GLY A 90 6.21 10.28 0.31
CA GLY A 90 6.22 10.84 1.65
C GLY A 90 6.08 9.86 2.80
N ASN A 91 5.54 8.65 2.59
CA ASN A 91 5.03 7.84 3.69
C ASN A 91 5.82 6.58 4.02
N TYR A 92 6.85 6.24 3.25
CA TYR A 92 7.47 4.90 3.38
C TYR A 92 8.99 4.95 3.57
N TRP A 93 9.54 6.13 3.86
CA TRP A 93 10.97 6.32 4.04
C TRP A 93 11.80 5.76 2.88
N LEU A 94 11.34 6.03 1.65
CA LEU A 94 12.04 5.55 0.45
C LEU A 94 13.16 6.49 -0.01
N GLY A 95 13.13 7.74 0.44
CA GLY A 95 14.13 8.71 0.04
C GLY A 95 14.00 9.16 -1.41
N ILE A 96 12.80 9.08 -1.99
CA ILE A 96 12.53 9.50 -3.36
C ILE A 96 11.67 10.76 -3.35
N ASP A 97 11.84 11.61 -4.37
CA ASP A 97 11.02 12.79 -4.53
C ASP A 97 9.71 12.47 -5.29
N PHE A 98 8.85 13.48 -5.38
CA PHE A 98 7.56 13.34 -6.07
C PHE A 98 7.74 12.95 -7.54
N ALA A 99 8.69 13.58 -8.24
CA ALA A 99 8.90 13.30 -9.67
C ALA A 99 9.31 11.85 -9.89
N THR A 100 10.20 11.33 -9.06
CA THR A 100 10.62 9.92 -9.12
C THR A 100 9.44 9.00 -8.81
N ALA A 101 8.69 9.30 -7.77
CA ALA A 101 7.50 8.50 -7.40
C ALA A 101 6.47 8.50 -8.53
N TYR A 102 6.21 9.66 -9.12
CA TYR A 102 5.27 9.78 -10.24
C TYR A 102 5.71 8.92 -11.43
N ALA A 103 7.00 8.97 -11.76
CA ALA A 103 7.55 8.18 -12.87
C ALA A 103 7.43 6.67 -12.60
N LEU A 104 7.66 6.24 -11.35
CA LEU A 104 7.51 4.82 -10.98
C LEU A 104 6.07 4.33 -11.11
N LEU A 105 5.08 5.22 -10.99
CA LEU A 105 3.66 4.86 -11.10
C LEU A 105 3.11 4.98 -12.52
N GLN A 106 3.89 5.42 -13.48
CA GLN A 106 3.50 5.41 -14.89
C GLN A 106 3.59 4.00 -15.47
N ASP A 107 2.75 3.74 -16.44
CA ASP A 107 2.74 2.45 -17.13
C ASP A 107 3.91 2.34 -18.13
#